data_206aace67b993a1692bde72c13fe2b68
#
_entry.id   206aace67b993a1692bde72c13fe2b68
#
_cell.length_a   1.000
_cell.length_b   1.000
_cell.length_c   1.000
_cell.angle_alpha   90.00
_cell.angle_beta   90.00
_cell.angle_gamma   90.00
#
_symmetry.space_group_name_H-M   'P 1'
#
loop_
_entity.id
_entity.type
_entity.pdbx_description
1 polymer ?
#
loop_
_entity_poly.entity_id
_entity_poly.type
_entity_poly.pdbx_seq_one_letter_code
_entity_poly.pdbx_strand_id
1 'polypeptide(L)'
;MTQTRTSGLNVARSPWLFLLLPLLLVLLLAGGLGQLRFNVDYRVFFSPDNPQLVAFNHLQDNFSASEKLLLVYTPSSGSVFTKNSLRTIQAATDELWKTPYSTRVDTLTNFQRTEARGDELLVDNLVPDTLTLPASNIHTIEQFARQEPMLVNRLLSPEADVTGLLVTINKPGHSPQEAAAIVAHGHQVEALIQSMDPGARVDLTGMIMMSNTFSESARTDMATLLPIMLLIVILGLGYLLQSWKATAGIVLVILFSALGGMGAGGWMGIQLSSPSAIAPMVILTIAVAHSVHIANTFLRLQWSAPCRGNVDRAIADNLRPMLIAGVTTLVGFVTMNFSDVPPYHDLGNIVAVGVTLATLLSLTFLPAFLHLSGAVPRQELLVNRTLVPLLVKLVTRHSALTLLFVGGSAVGLSLFIGNNTLNDEFVEYFDDSTHFRVSTDYTDEHLTGIYTVEYAISRAGSSSAVDPALLQELDAFQQWLLQQPEVRHVTSISDTLKQINQNMNGGRPQEYRLPHSPDLAAQYLLMYEMSLPFGLDLSDRISMDRR
;
A
#
# COMPACT_ATOMS: atom_id res chain seq x y z
N MET A 1 -30.23 -4.40 -53.81
CA MET A 1 -31.24 -4.18 -52.73
C MET A 1 -30.64 -4.71 -51.42
N THR A 2 -29.94 -3.89 -50.71
CA THR A 2 -29.41 -4.21 -49.37
C THR A 2 -30.55 -3.99 -48.35
N GLN A 3 -31.05 -5.06 -47.76
CA GLN A 3 -31.99 -4.98 -46.65
C GLN A 3 -31.39 -4.06 -45.56
N THR A 4 -32.04 -2.96 -45.30
CA THR A 4 -31.72 -2.07 -44.20
C THR A 4 -31.94 -2.82 -42.89
N ARG A 5 -30.87 -3.34 -42.28
CA ARG A 5 -30.91 -3.83 -40.90
C ARG A 5 -31.30 -2.65 -40.03
N THR A 6 -32.51 -2.63 -39.49
CA THR A 6 -32.96 -1.69 -38.46
C THR A 6 -32.61 -2.26 -37.09
N SER A 7 -31.94 -1.51 -36.27
CA SER A 7 -31.49 -1.94 -34.91
C SER A 7 -32.65 -2.08 -33.91
N GLY A 8 -33.89 -1.77 -34.28
CA GLY A 8 -35.00 -1.62 -33.35
C GLY A 8 -34.92 -0.37 -32.47
N LEU A 9 -33.76 0.25 -32.34
CA LEU A 9 -33.54 1.51 -31.62
C LEU A 9 -33.66 2.65 -32.62
N ASN A 10 -34.73 3.42 -32.53
CA ASN A 10 -34.98 4.58 -33.41
C ASN A 10 -34.46 5.88 -32.76
N VAL A 11 -33.13 5.98 -32.61
CA VAL A 11 -32.47 7.17 -32.00
C VAL A 11 -32.74 8.43 -32.82
N ALA A 12 -32.76 8.33 -34.16
CA ALA A 12 -33.07 9.45 -35.03
C ALA A 12 -34.48 10.08 -34.79
N ARG A 13 -35.42 9.30 -34.27
CA ARG A 13 -36.80 9.75 -33.98
C ARG A 13 -36.93 10.46 -32.64
N SER A 14 -36.21 10.00 -31.62
CA SER A 14 -36.33 10.50 -30.24
C SER A 14 -34.99 10.73 -29.59
N PRO A 15 -34.10 11.54 -30.17
CA PRO A 15 -32.71 11.64 -29.72
C PRO A 15 -32.58 12.15 -28.27
N TRP A 16 -33.50 13.03 -27.85
CA TRP A 16 -33.53 13.56 -26.47
C TRP A 16 -33.79 12.47 -25.41
N LEU A 17 -34.64 11.50 -25.73
CA LEU A 17 -34.88 10.37 -24.81
C LEU A 17 -33.61 9.53 -24.59
N PHE A 18 -32.92 9.21 -25.70
CA PHE A 18 -31.67 8.43 -25.64
C PHE A 18 -30.50 9.22 -25.08
N LEU A 19 -30.58 10.52 -24.98
CA LEU A 19 -29.60 11.37 -24.33
C LEU A 19 -29.90 11.54 -22.83
N LEU A 20 -31.15 11.87 -22.46
CA LEU A 20 -31.49 12.25 -21.08
C LEU A 20 -31.69 11.05 -20.15
N LEU A 21 -32.24 9.93 -20.63
CA LEU A 21 -32.49 8.76 -19.78
C LEU A 21 -31.19 8.12 -19.24
N PRO A 22 -30.17 7.85 -20.08
CA PRO A 22 -28.89 7.35 -19.56
C PRO A 22 -28.17 8.38 -18.68
N LEU A 23 -28.29 9.67 -18.96
CA LEU A 23 -27.71 10.72 -18.12
C LEU A 23 -28.34 10.74 -16.72
N LEU A 24 -29.65 10.56 -16.63
CA LEU A 24 -30.36 10.46 -15.35
C LEU A 24 -29.84 9.24 -14.54
N LEU A 25 -29.64 8.10 -15.21
CA LEU A 25 -29.07 6.92 -14.57
C LEU A 25 -27.65 7.21 -14.03
N VAL A 26 -26.81 7.87 -14.82
CA VAL A 26 -25.46 8.27 -14.37
C VAL A 26 -25.53 9.20 -13.17
N LEU A 27 -26.43 10.19 -13.17
CA LEU A 27 -26.58 11.12 -12.04
C LEU A 27 -27.04 10.41 -10.76
N LEU A 28 -27.96 9.45 -10.87
CA LEU A 28 -28.38 8.63 -9.74
C LEU A 28 -27.21 7.81 -9.17
N LEU A 29 -26.44 7.16 -10.03
CA LEU A 29 -25.28 6.37 -9.60
C LEU A 29 -24.18 7.27 -9.02
N ALA A 30 -23.89 8.41 -9.66
CA ALA A 30 -22.89 9.36 -9.19
C ALA A 30 -23.21 9.95 -7.80
N GLY A 31 -24.48 9.92 -7.36
CA GLY A 31 -24.87 10.28 -5.99
C GLY A 31 -24.13 9.49 -4.90
N GLY A 32 -23.67 8.28 -5.22
CA GLY A 32 -22.86 7.47 -4.29
C GLY A 32 -21.41 7.92 -4.11
N LEU A 33 -20.89 8.82 -4.96
CA LEU A 33 -19.50 9.30 -4.83
C LEU A 33 -19.20 9.91 -3.45
N GLY A 34 -20.19 10.56 -2.83
CA GLY A 34 -20.04 11.12 -1.49
C GLY A 34 -19.86 10.08 -0.38
N GLN A 35 -20.12 8.82 -0.66
CA GLN A 35 -19.98 7.71 0.30
C GLN A 35 -18.64 6.99 0.15
N LEU A 36 -17.90 7.22 -0.92
CA LEU A 36 -16.59 6.62 -1.13
C LEU A 36 -15.61 7.13 -0.09
N ARG A 37 -14.96 6.19 0.57
CA ARG A 37 -13.88 6.44 1.52
C ARG A 37 -12.64 5.68 1.06
N PHE A 38 -11.48 6.26 1.32
CA PHE A 38 -10.21 5.59 1.04
C PHE A 38 -9.76 4.85 2.31
N ASN A 39 -9.44 3.58 2.19
CA ASN A 39 -8.87 2.78 3.26
C ASN A 39 -7.40 2.47 2.92
N VAL A 40 -6.49 2.86 3.79
CA VAL A 40 -5.04 2.70 3.63
C VAL A 40 -4.46 1.57 4.49
N ASP A 41 -5.31 0.90 5.24
CA ASP A 41 -4.89 -0.21 6.11
C ASP A 41 -4.52 -1.43 5.24
N TYR A 42 -3.31 -1.95 5.41
CA TYR A 42 -2.86 -3.14 4.70
C TYR A 42 -3.72 -4.38 4.98
N ARG A 43 -4.45 -4.41 6.10
CA ARG A 43 -5.38 -5.49 6.44
C ARG A 43 -6.53 -5.65 5.45
N VAL A 44 -6.82 -4.63 4.63
CA VAL A 44 -7.85 -4.72 3.56
C VAL A 44 -7.55 -5.79 2.52
N PHE A 45 -6.29 -6.19 2.38
CA PHE A 45 -5.89 -7.27 1.46
C PHE A 45 -6.33 -8.66 1.94
N PHE A 46 -6.75 -8.79 3.18
CA PHE A 46 -7.20 -10.05 3.77
C PHE A 46 -8.71 -10.04 3.98
N SER A 47 -9.35 -11.16 3.66
CA SER A 47 -10.76 -11.37 3.98
C SER A 47 -10.95 -11.38 5.51
N PRO A 48 -12.07 -10.87 6.04
CA PRO A 48 -12.35 -10.89 7.49
C PRO A 48 -12.28 -12.28 8.12
N ASP A 49 -12.58 -13.33 7.35
CA ASP A 49 -12.54 -14.71 7.78
C ASP A 49 -11.17 -15.39 7.56
N ASN A 50 -10.17 -14.64 7.07
CA ASN A 50 -8.83 -15.17 6.84
C ASN A 50 -8.20 -15.59 8.18
N PRO A 51 -7.76 -16.85 8.35
CA PRO A 51 -7.24 -17.35 9.61
C PRO A 51 -6.02 -16.56 10.12
N GLN A 52 -5.17 -16.08 9.22
CA GLN A 52 -3.99 -15.29 9.58
C GLN A 52 -4.38 -13.90 10.09
N LEU A 53 -5.38 -13.25 9.45
CA LEU A 53 -5.90 -11.97 9.92
C LEU A 53 -6.59 -12.11 11.29
N VAL A 54 -7.38 -13.18 11.49
CA VAL A 54 -8.04 -13.47 12.77
C VAL A 54 -6.99 -13.69 13.86
N ALA A 55 -5.93 -14.49 13.57
CA ALA A 55 -4.84 -14.71 14.50
C ALA A 55 -4.07 -13.41 14.80
N PHE A 56 -3.81 -12.59 13.81
CA PHE A 56 -3.16 -11.30 13.97
C PHE A 56 -3.97 -10.33 14.82
N ASN A 57 -5.28 -10.21 14.56
CA ASN A 57 -6.17 -9.38 15.37
C ASN A 57 -6.22 -9.87 16.83
N HIS A 58 -6.31 -11.19 17.03
CA HIS A 58 -6.29 -11.78 18.37
C HIS A 58 -4.97 -11.48 19.11
N LEU A 59 -3.84 -11.49 18.38
CA LEU A 59 -2.56 -11.11 18.95
C LEU A 59 -2.55 -9.62 19.34
N GLN A 60 -3.06 -8.74 18.48
CA GLN A 60 -3.15 -7.30 18.77
C GLN A 60 -4.09 -6.99 19.95
N ASP A 61 -5.17 -7.75 20.12
CA ASP A 61 -6.12 -7.56 21.22
C ASP A 61 -5.54 -7.97 22.59
N ASN A 62 -4.61 -8.95 22.59
CA ASN A 62 -4.01 -9.50 23.82
C ASN A 62 -2.64 -8.89 24.16
N PHE A 63 -1.95 -8.32 23.16
CA PHE A 63 -0.68 -7.62 23.34
C PHE A 63 -0.84 -6.19 22.84
N SER A 64 0.02 -5.27 23.25
CA SER A 64 -0.02 -3.90 22.77
C SER A 64 0.10 -3.86 21.25
N ALA A 65 -0.87 -3.22 20.59
CA ALA A 65 -0.93 -3.09 19.14
C ALA A 65 0.38 -2.54 18.56
N SER A 66 0.82 -3.13 17.47
CA SER A 66 2.21 -3.03 17.03
C SER A 66 2.41 -2.45 15.64
N GLU A 67 1.65 -1.40 15.27
CA GLU A 67 2.08 -0.60 14.13
C GLU A 67 3.26 0.27 14.52
N LYS A 68 4.31 0.27 13.72
CA LYS A 68 5.58 0.92 14.06
C LYS A 68 5.93 1.99 13.04
N LEU A 69 6.41 3.12 13.55
CA LEU A 69 7.17 4.12 12.80
C LEU A 69 8.61 4.05 13.27
N LEU A 70 9.55 3.90 12.36
CA LEU A 70 10.97 3.83 12.65
C LEU A 70 11.67 5.03 12.00
N LEU A 71 12.34 5.83 12.81
CA LEU A 71 13.30 6.84 12.36
C LEU A 71 14.69 6.25 12.50
N VAL A 72 15.48 6.31 11.45
CA VAL A 72 16.87 5.85 11.42
C VAL A 72 17.77 7.06 11.35
N TYR A 73 18.65 7.21 12.33
CA TYR A 73 19.55 8.34 12.45
C TYR A 73 20.99 7.88 12.25
N THR A 74 21.65 8.46 11.26
CA THR A 74 23.09 8.31 11.00
C THR A 74 23.77 9.64 11.26
N PRO A 75 24.51 9.79 12.37
CA PRO A 75 25.16 11.02 12.76
C PRO A 75 26.19 11.51 11.74
N SER A 76 26.27 12.81 11.55
CA SER A 76 27.31 13.42 10.70
C SER A 76 28.74 13.15 11.20
N SER A 77 28.90 12.84 12.47
CA SER A 77 30.17 12.49 13.12
C SER A 77 30.66 11.07 12.82
N GLY A 78 29.81 10.21 12.21
CA GLY A 78 30.11 8.79 11.99
C GLY A 78 30.04 7.91 13.25
N SER A 79 29.57 8.43 14.40
CA SER A 79 29.37 7.67 15.61
C SER A 79 28.17 8.13 16.41
N VAL A 80 27.36 7.18 16.86
CA VAL A 80 26.20 7.44 17.74
C VAL A 80 26.64 7.88 19.13
N PHE A 81 27.83 7.46 19.58
CA PHE A 81 28.37 7.71 20.91
C PHE A 81 29.22 8.97 20.98
N THR A 82 28.70 10.06 20.43
CA THR A 82 29.22 11.42 20.70
C THR A 82 28.23 12.20 21.59
N LYS A 83 28.71 13.20 22.32
CA LYS A 83 27.84 14.01 23.15
C LYS A 83 26.74 14.70 22.34
N ASN A 84 27.06 15.14 21.11
CA ASN A 84 26.09 15.76 20.22
C ASN A 84 25.05 14.75 19.73
N SER A 85 25.49 13.58 19.27
CA SER A 85 24.56 12.52 18.79
C SER A 85 23.62 12.07 19.90
N LEU A 86 24.13 11.77 21.10
CA LEU A 86 23.29 11.37 22.24
C LEU A 86 22.29 12.46 22.65
N ARG A 87 22.68 13.74 22.61
CA ARG A 87 21.79 14.87 22.87
C ARG A 87 20.71 14.97 21.80
N THR A 88 21.06 14.77 20.54
CA THR A 88 20.11 14.78 19.42
C THR A 88 19.09 13.65 19.57
N ILE A 89 19.55 12.43 19.89
CA ILE A 89 18.68 11.28 20.13
C ILE A 89 17.73 11.54 21.30
N GLN A 90 18.24 12.10 22.41
CA GLN A 90 17.41 12.42 23.57
C GLN A 90 16.33 13.45 23.25
N ALA A 91 16.68 14.54 22.56
CA ALA A 91 15.71 15.55 22.14
C ALA A 91 14.67 14.97 21.17
N ALA A 92 15.10 14.13 20.23
CA ALA A 92 14.19 13.43 19.33
C ALA A 92 13.27 12.45 20.08
N THR A 93 13.79 11.75 21.09
CA THR A 93 12.99 10.85 21.94
C THR A 93 11.87 11.60 22.65
N ASP A 94 12.18 12.76 23.25
CA ASP A 94 11.21 13.61 23.95
C ASP A 94 10.12 14.13 23.00
N GLU A 95 10.48 14.43 21.76
CA GLU A 95 9.51 14.86 20.75
C GLU A 95 8.68 13.70 20.21
N LEU A 96 9.27 12.51 20.02
CA LEU A 96 8.56 11.32 19.53
C LEU A 96 7.47 10.84 20.49
N TRP A 97 7.59 11.07 21.79
CA TRP A 97 6.50 10.81 22.75
C TRP A 97 5.24 11.62 22.47
N LYS A 98 5.34 12.74 21.75
CA LYS A 98 4.20 13.58 21.35
C LYS A 98 3.58 13.14 20.02
N THR A 99 4.11 12.11 19.38
CA THR A 99 3.54 11.56 18.15
C THR A 99 2.09 11.14 18.40
N PRO A 100 1.14 11.52 17.54
CA PRO A 100 -0.24 11.11 17.70
C PRO A 100 -0.37 9.59 17.84
N TYR A 101 -1.14 9.17 18.85
CA TYR A 101 -1.41 7.75 19.15
C TYR A 101 -0.18 6.93 19.55
N SER A 102 0.94 7.56 19.90
CA SER A 102 2.11 6.83 20.41
C SER A 102 1.78 6.21 21.77
N THR A 103 2.12 4.93 21.91
CA THR A 103 1.97 4.20 23.20
C THR A 103 3.33 3.89 23.81
N ARG A 104 4.37 3.81 22.97
CA ARG A 104 5.72 3.50 23.38
C ARG A 104 6.74 4.14 22.44
N VAL A 105 7.85 4.57 22.97
CA VAL A 105 9.01 5.05 22.22
C VAL A 105 10.25 4.31 22.74
N ASP A 106 10.90 3.55 21.88
CA ASP A 106 12.15 2.84 22.17
C ASP A 106 13.31 3.49 21.43
N THR A 107 14.31 3.94 22.16
CA THR A 107 15.53 4.54 21.60
C THR A 107 16.75 4.08 22.38
N LEU A 108 17.94 4.37 21.87
CA LEU A 108 19.18 4.10 22.59
C LEU A 108 19.22 4.82 23.96
N THR A 109 18.72 6.06 24.03
CA THR A 109 18.84 6.89 25.23
C THR A 109 17.92 6.47 26.36
N ASN A 110 16.72 5.98 26.04
CA ASN A 110 15.75 5.53 27.04
C ASN A 110 15.71 4.01 27.21
N PHE A 111 16.68 3.29 26.66
CA PHE A 111 16.81 1.85 26.90
C PHE A 111 16.99 1.61 28.41
N GLN A 112 16.20 0.68 28.96
CA GLN A 112 16.17 0.41 30.40
C GLN A 112 17.32 -0.50 30.80
N ARG A 113 18.38 0.09 31.38
CA ARG A 113 19.50 -0.64 31.96
C ARG A 113 19.16 -1.06 33.39
N THR A 114 19.36 -2.33 33.69
CA THR A 114 19.17 -2.86 35.03
C THR A 114 20.53 -2.94 35.77
N GLU A 115 20.54 -2.59 37.05
CA GLU A 115 21.68 -2.72 37.94
C GLU A 115 21.17 -3.19 39.30
N ALA A 116 21.80 -4.20 39.90
CA ALA A 116 21.46 -4.63 41.24
C ALA A 116 22.32 -3.93 42.30
N ARG A 117 21.69 -3.38 43.33
CA ARG A 117 22.35 -2.82 44.52
C ARG A 117 21.85 -3.53 45.78
N GLY A 118 22.61 -4.56 46.21
CA GLY A 118 22.13 -5.44 47.27
C GLY A 118 20.90 -6.25 46.79
N ASP A 119 19.77 -6.11 47.49
CA ASP A 119 18.52 -6.80 47.16
C ASP A 119 17.58 -5.96 46.30
N GLU A 120 18.00 -4.74 45.89
CA GLU A 120 17.21 -3.84 45.06
C GLU A 120 17.65 -3.92 43.59
N LEU A 121 16.68 -3.95 42.67
CA LEU A 121 16.87 -3.80 41.24
C LEU A 121 16.62 -2.35 40.85
N LEU A 122 17.66 -1.66 40.43
CA LEU A 122 17.56 -0.32 39.86
C LEU A 122 17.39 -0.44 38.35
N VAL A 123 16.42 0.28 37.82
CA VAL A 123 16.13 0.36 36.39
C VAL A 123 16.21 1.83 35.98
N ASP A 124 17.23 2.18 35.23
CA ASP A 124 17.48 3.53 34.78
C ASP A 124 17.69 3.58 33.26
N ASN A 125 17.49 4.74 32.67
CA ASN A 125 17.82 4.97 31.28
C ASN A 125 19.30 4.73 31.02
N LEU A 126 19.65 4.06 29.92
CA LEU A 126 21.05 3.78 29.52
C LEU A 126 21.86 5.08 29.43
N VAL A 127 21.27 6.13 28.89
CA VAL A 127 21.90 7.46 28.82
C VAL A 127 21.16 8.38 29.79
N PRO A 128 21.80 8.77 30.91
CA PRO A 128 21.26 9.76 31.78
C PRO A 128 21.19 11.14 31.07
N ASP A 129 20.72 12.19 31.76
CA ASP A 129 20.66 13.53 31.17
C ASP A 129 21.97 13.93 30.49
N THR A 130 21.91 14.08 29.15
CA THR A 130 23.09 14.38 28.32
C THR A 130 23.73 15.73 28.64
N LEU A 131 23.01 16.64 29.27
CA LEU A 131 23.55 17.95 29.69
C LEU A 131 24.64 17.78 30.77
N THR A 132 24.44 16.81 31.67
CA THR A 132 25.32 16.56 32.82
C THR A 132 26.29 15.37 32.54
N LEU A 133 26.20 14.71 31.40
CA LEU A 133 26.95 13.50 31.08
C LEU A 133 28.46 13.78 30.91
N PRO A 134 29.35 13.21 31.75
CA PRO A 134 30.80 13.32 31.58
C PRO A 134 31.26 12.53 30.33
N ALA A 135 32.26 13.01 29.63
CA ALA A 135 32.81 12.33 28.45
C ALA A 135 33.36 10.92 28.77
N SER A 136 33.87 10.69 29.98
CA SER A 136 34.33 9.38 30.44
C SER A 136 33.23 8.32 30.45
N ASN A 137 31.99 8.74 30.73
CA ASN A 137 30.86 7.80 30.82
C ASN A 137 30.36 7.37 29.46
N ILE A 138 30.57 8.17 28.40
CA ILE A 138 30.15 7.83 27.03
C ILE A 138 30.80 6.53 26.57
N HIS A 139 32.09 6.35 26.84
CA HIS A 139 32.80 5.13 26.48
C HIS A 139 32.24 3.88 27.21
N THR A 140 31.88 4.05 28.49
CA THR A 140 31.28 2.93 29.26
C THR A 140 29.88 2.59 28.73
N ILE A 141 29.10 3.60 28.35
CA ILE A 141 27.79 3.41 27.72
C ILE A 141 27.93 2.70 26.36
N GLU A 142 28.89 3.12 25.54
CA GLU A 142 29.19 2.48 24.26
C GLU A 142 29.57 1.01 24.44
N GLN A 143 30.48 0.70 25.36
CA GLN A 143 30.89 -0.66 25.62
C GLN A 143 29.74 -1.57 26.04
N PHE A 144 28.84 -1.05 26.90
CA PHE A 144 27.65 -1.78 27.28
C PHE A 144 26.70 -1.97 26.10
N ALA A 145 26.38 -0.91 25.35
CA ALA A 145 25.42 -0.94 24.26
C ALA A 145 25.83 -1.89 23.13
N ARG A 146 27.13 -1.96 22.80
CA ARG A 146 27.67 -2.88 21.79
C ARG A 146 27.62 -4.35 22.21
N GLN A 147 27.48 -4.64 23.50
CA GLN A 147 27.40 -5.99 24.04
C GLN A 147 25.96 -6.40 24.39
N GLU A 148 25.02 -5.46 24.33
CA GLU A 148 23.62 -5.69 24.70
C GLU A 148 22.83 -6.30 23.53
N PRO A 149 22.46 -7.61 23.62
CA PRO A 149 21.74 -8.28 22.52
C PRO A 149 20.38 -7.65 22.20
N MET A 150 19.74 -6.99 23.16
CA MET A 150 18.43 -6.34 22.94
C MET A 150 18.56 -5.00 22.21
N LEU A 151 19.78 -4.47 22.02
CA LEU A 151 20.03 -3.23 21.28
C LEU A 151 20.59 -3.48 19.89
N VAL A 152 21.59 -4.35 19.78
CA VAL A 152 22.31 -4.60 18.53
C VAL A 152 21.40 -5.27 17.50
N ASN A 153 21.44 -4.80 16.26
CA ASN A 153 20.58 -5.21 15.14
C ASN A 153 19.07 -4.92 15.36
N ARG A 154 18.74 -4.10 16.36
CA ARG A 154 17.38 -3.61 16.59
C ARG A 154 17.35 -2.08 16.62
N LEU A 155 18.06 -1.47 17.55
CA LEU A 155 18.13 -0.01 17.72
C LEU A 155 19.54 0.53 17.54
N LEU A 156 20.54 -0.31 17.41
CA LEU A 156 21.95 0.05 17.23
C LEU A 156 22.59 -0.84 16.18
N SER A 157 23.28 -0.24 15.21
CA SER A 157 24.11 -0.97 14.26
C SER A 157 25.30 -1.64 14.98
N PRO A 158 25.83 -2.76 14.48
CA PRO A 158 27.02 -3.39 15.05
C PRO A 158 28.23 -2.44 15.10
N GLU A 159 28.36 -1.57 14.11
CA GLU A 159 29.40 -0.56 13.97
C GLU A 159 29.16 0.68 14.87
N ALA A 160 27.96 0.79 15.44
CA ALA A 160 27.52 1.91 16.26
C ALA A 160 27.59 3.30 15.55
N ASP A 161 27.38 3.28 14.26
CA ASP A 161 27.31 4.45 13.39
C ASP A 161 25.86 4.82 13.02
N VAL A 162 24.91 3.88 13.20
CA VAL A 162 23.49 4.06 12.92
C VAL A 162 22.65 3.69 14.14
N THR A 163 21.60 4.43 14.42
CA THR A 163 20.63 4.10 15.50
C THR A 163 19.19 4.30 15.05
N GLY A 164 18.31 3.43 15.54
CA GLY A 164 16.87 3.49 15.34
C GLY A 164 16.16 4.18 16.50
N LEU A 165 15.15 4.97 16.19
CA LEU A 165 14.17 5.52 17.12
C LEU A 165 12.81 4.93 16.74
N LEU A 166 12.33 4.00 17.53
CA LEU A 166 11.14 3.21 17.24
C LEU A 166 9.94 3.73 18.02
N VAL A 167 8.87 4.08 17.30
CA VAL A 167 7.60 4.51 17.89
C VAL A 167 6.55 3.46 17.64
N THR A 168 5.96 2.93 18.70
CA THR A 168 4.82 2.01 18.64
C THR A 168 3.54 2.85 18.70
N ILE A 169 2.65 2.60 17.75
CA ILE A 169 1.45 3.39 17.50
C ILE A 169 0.21 2.51 17.67
N ASN A 170 -0.77 2.99 18.42
CA ASN A 170 -2.10 2.37 18.53
C ASN A 170 -3.16 3.31 17.95
N LYS A 171 -3.48 3.15 16.66
CA LYS A 171 -4.50 3.96 15.99
C LYS A 171 -5.90 3.52 16.41
N PRO A 172 -6.79 4.45 16.84
CA PRO A 172 -8.15 4.13 17.24
C PRO A 172 -9.08 3.76 16.07
N GLY A 173 -8.72 4.16 14.88
CA GLY A 173 -9.55 3.98 13.69
C GLY A 173 -8.75 3.60 12.45
N HIS A 174 -9.38 3.71 11.30
CA HIS A 174 -8.82 3.32 10.01
C HIS A 174 -8.83 4.51 9.04
N SER A 175 -8.65 5.73 9.58
CA SER A 175 -8.66 6.95 8.79
C SER A 175 -7.30 7.22 8.16
N PRO A 176 -7.23 7.51 6.84
CA PRO A 176 -5.98 7.93 6.18
C PRO A 176 -5.33 9.15 6.83
N GLN A 177 -6.13 10.03 7.47
CA GLN A 177 -5.65 11.22 8.15
C GLN A 177 -4.81 10.89 9.38
N GLU A 178 -5.07 9.77 10.06
CA GLU A 178 -4.31 9.33 11.23
C GLU A 178 -2.86 8.98 10.83
N ALA A 179 -2.68 8.14 9.81
CA ALA A 179 -1.36 7.80 9.30
C ALA A 179 -0.61 9.04 8.78
N ALA A 180 -1.28 9.92 8.04
CA ALA A 180 -0.69 11.16 7.55
C ALA A 180 -0.26 12.09 8.69
N ALA A 181 -1.03 12.20 9.78
CA ALA A 181 -0.66 13.02 10.95
C ALA A 181 0.57 12.46 11.68
N ILE A 182 0.66 11.13 11.80
CA ILE A 182 1.83 10.45 12.40
C ILE A 182 3.08 10.70 11.56
N VAL A 183 2.99 10.49 10.24
CA VAL A 183 4.12 10.71 9.32
C VAL A 183 4.53 12.17 9.28
N ALA A 184 3.57 13.10 9.27
CA ALA A 184 3.87 14.53 9.34
C ALA A 184 4.63 14.92 10.63
N HIS A 185 4.29 14.32 11.78
CA HIS A 185 5.04 14.50 13.00
C HIS A 185 6.44 13.87 12.92
N GLY A 186 6.56 12.68 12.29
CA GLY A 186 7.86 12.06 12.01
C GLY A 186 8.80 13.00 11.22
N HIS A 187 8.29 13.67 10.19
CA HIS A 187 9.06 14.68 9.45
C HIS A 187 9.41 15.93 10.28
N GLN A 188 8.60 16.31 11.27
CA GLN A 188 8.97 17.40 12.20
C GLN A 188 10.15 16.97 13.07
N VAL A 189 10.17 15.72 13.54
CA VAL A 189 11.30 15.16 14.30
C VAL A 189 12.55 15.04 13.43
N GLU A 190 12.40 14.61 12.18
CA GLU A 190 13.50 14.63 11.21
C GLU A 190 14.12 16.03 11.07
N ALA A 191 13.29 17.06 10.89
CA ALA A 191 13.76 18.45 10.80
C ALA A 191 14.43 18.92 12.11
N LEU A 192 13.96 18.48 13.27
CA LEU A 192 14.60 18.73 14.56
C LEU A 192 16.00 18.11 14.59
N ILE A 193 16.14 16.84 14.23
CA ILE A 193 17.42 16.13 14.19
C ILE A 193 18.38 16.87 13.26
N GLN A 194 17.97 17.20 12.05
CA GLN A 194 18.79 17.91 11.07
C GLN A 194 19.20 19.32 11.54
N SER A 195 18.38 19.99 12.37
CA SER A 195 18.72 21.28 12.97
C SER A 195 19.81 21.16 14.05
N MET A 196 19.83 20.04 14.77
CA MET A 196 20.78 19.76 15.85
C MET A 196 22.08 19.13 15.36
N ASP A 197 22.01 18.36 14.29
CA ASP A 197 23.15 17.70 13.63
C ASP A 197 23.09 17.94 12.11
N PRO A 198 23.51 19.11 11.63
CA PRO A 198 23.53 19.44 10.22
C PRO A 198 24.44 18.49 9.43
N GLY A 199 23.89 17.82 8.42
CA GLY A 199 24.58 16.81 7.63
C GLY A 199 24.36 15.37 8.09
N ALA A 200 23.60 15.16 9.16
CA ALA A 200 23.10 13.84 9.50
C ALA A 200 22.12 13.31 8.44
N ARG A 201 22.14 12.01 8.22
CA ARG A 201 21.11 11.33 7.46
C ARG A 201 20.00 10.87 8.40
N VAL A 202 18.76 11.13 8.03
CA VAL A 202 17.58 10.68 8.77
C VAL A 202 16.63 10.03 7.77
N ASP A 203 16.25 8.81 8.04
CA ASP A 203 15.37 8.01 7.20
C ASP A 203 14.12 7.60 7.98
N LEU A 204 12.93 7.75 7.37
CA LEU A 204 11.66 7.31 7.93
C LEU A 204 11.20 6.05 7.23
N THR A 205 10.88 5.02 8.01
CA THR A 205 10.40 3.73 7.51
C THR A 205 9.42 3.06 8.48
N GLY A 206 9.04 1.83 8.24
CA GLY A 206 8.08 1.05 9.03
C GLY A 206 6.70 0.98 8.40
N MET A 207 5.83 0.16 9.00
CA MET A 207 4.51 -0.17 8.42
C MET A 207 3.59 1.06 8.26
N ILE A 208 3.69 2.04 9.16
CA ILE A 208 2.91 3.30 9.06
C ILE A 208 3.39 4.13 7.86
N MET A 209 4.70 4.25 7.69
CA MET A 209 5.25 4.97 6.54
C MET A 209 4.88 4.28 5.23
N MET A 210 4.95 2.96 5.17
CA MET A 210 4.52 2.17 4.02
C MET A 210 3.05 2.43 3.66
N SER A 211 2.14 2.35 4.63
CA SER A 211 0.71 2.60 4.41
C SER A 211 0.44 4.03 3.93
N ASN A 212 1.15 5.02 4.48
CA ASN A 212 1.06 6.40 4.02
C ASN A 212 1.57 6.57 2.59
N THR A 213 2.70 5.94 2.26
CA THR A 213 3.31 6.02 0.91
C THR A 213 2.40 5.39 -0.14
N PHE A 214 1.73 4.27 0.15
CA PHE A 214 0.71 3.69 -0.73
C PHE A 214 -0.43 4.67 -1.00
N SER A 215 -0.92 5.34 0.06
CA SER A 215 -2.00 6.33 -0.08
C SER A 215 -1.58 7.55 -0.90
N GLU A 216 -0.40 8.06 -0.65
CA GLU A 216 0.16 9.22 -1.33
C GLU A 216 0.45 8.92 -2.80
N SER A 217 1.05 7.77 -3.10
CA SER A 217 1.30 7.30 -4.47
C SER A 217 -0.02 7.15 -5.24
N ALA A 218 -1.03 6.49 -4.66
CA ALA A 218 -2.32 6.33 -5.30
C ALA A 218 -3.01 7.68 -5.60
N ARG A 219 -2.93 8.65 -4.67
CA ARG A 219 -3.46 10.01 -4.89
C ARG A 219 -2.70 10.76 -5.98
N THR A 220 -1.37 10.65 -5.98
CA THR A 220 -0.50 11.29 -6.97
C THR A 220 -0.77 10.73 -8.35
N ASP A 221 -0.88 9.41 -8.47
CA ASP A 221 -1.20 8.74 -9.74
C ASP A 221 -2.58 9.15 -10.26
N MET A 222 -3.59 9.21 -9.41
CA MET A 222 -4.91 9.71 -9.82
C MET A 222 -4.89 11.18 -10.24
N ALA A 223 -4.10 12.00 -9.58
CA ALA A 223 -4.02 13.44 -9.87
C ALA A 223 -3.18 13.76 -11.11
N THR A 224 -2.22 12.91 -11.47
CA THR A 224 -1.28 13.14 -12.57
C THR A 224 -1.54 12.25 -13.78
N LEU A 225 -1.55 10.93 -13.59
CA LEU A 225 -1.64 9.98 -14.70
C LEU A 225 -3.02 10.00 -15.37
N LEU A 226 -4.10 10.10 -14.60
CA LEU A 226 -5.46 10.11 -15.16
C LEU A 226 -5.71 11.32 -16.08
N PRO A 227 -5.38 12.58 -15.71
CA PRO A 227 -5.48 13.72 -16.61
C PRO A 227 -4.56 13.62 -17.84
N ILE A 228 -3.32 13.13 -17.66
CA ILE A 228 -2.38 12.94 -18.78
C ILE A 228 -2.94 11.92 -19.78
N MET A 229 -3.41 10.78 -19.28
CA MET A 229 -4.03 9.74 -20.11
C MET A 229 -5.27 10.28 -20.85
N LEU A 230 -6.12 11.03 -20.16
CA LEU A 230 -7.29 11.66 -20.78
C LEU A 230 -6.88 12.68 -21.86
N LEU A 231 -5.84 13.47 -21.63
CA LEU A 231 -5.31 14.42 -22.61
C LEU A 231 -4.79 13.70 -23.86
N ILE A 232 -4.01 12.64 -23.70
CA ILE A 232 -3.50 11.82 -24.81
C ILE A 232 -4.67 11.24 -25.61
N VAL A 233 -5.70 10.74 -24.93
CA VAL A 233 -6.91 10.21 -25.57
C VAL A 233 -7.65 11.31 -26.34
N ILE A 234 -7.84 12.50 -25.77
CA ILE A 234 -8.51 13.63 -26.43
C ILE A 234 -7.75 14.04 -27.70
N LEU A 235 -6.44 14.22 -27.61
CA LEU A 235 -5.61 14.62 -28.74
C LEU A 235 -5.56 13.53 -29.81
N GLY A 236 -5.38 12.27 -29.42
CA GLY A 236 -5.36 11.12 -30.31
C GLY A 236 -6.68 10.93 -31.06
N LEU A 237 -7.81 10.98 -30.32
CA LEU A 237 -9.14 10.88 -30.94
C LEU A 237 -9.46 12.06 -31.83
N GLY A 238 -9.12 13.29 -31.42
CA GLY A 238 -9.30 14.49 -32.24
C GLY A 238 -8.56 14.39 -33.57
N TYR A 239 -7.34 13.87 -33.52
CA TYR A 239 -6.52 13.65 -34.71
C TYR A 239 -7.05 12.51 -35.59
N LEU A 240 -7.43 11.36 -35.01
CA LEU A 240 -7.87 10.18 -35.76
C LEU A 240 -9.27 10.35 -36.36
N LEU A 241 -10.22 10.92 -35.58
CA LEU A 241 -11.61 11.08 -35.99
C LEU A 241 -11.89 12.35 -36.80
N GLN A 242 -10.96 13.29 -36.82
CA GLN A 242 -11.11 14.57 -37.53
C GLN A 242 -12.40 15.34 -37.19
N SER A 243 -12.96 15.13 -35.99
CA SER A 243 -14.22 15.71 -35.54
C SER A 243 -14.23 16.00 -34.04
N TRP A 244 -14.08 17.28 -33.66
CA TRP A 244 -14.13 17.72 -32.27
C TRP A 244 -15.43 17.37 -31.55
N LYS A 245 -16.56 17.42 -32.29
CA LYS A 245 -17.86 17.05 -31.73
C LYS A 245 -17.91 15.55 -31.36
N ALA A 246 -17.36 14.69 -32.22
CA ALA A 246 -17.30 13.28 -31.93
C ALA A 246 -16.33 12.99 -30.76
N THR A 247 -15.17 13.63 -30.73
CA THR A 247 -14.23 13.54 -29.61
C THR A 247 -14.88 13.98 -28.30
N ALA A 248 -15.58 15.12 -28.28
CA ALA A 248 -16.30 15.58 -27.08
C ALA A 248 -17.36 14.58 -26.61
N GLY A 249 -18.13 13.99 -27.56
CA GLY A 249 -19.11 12.94 -27.21
C GLY A 249 -18.46 11.72 -26.56
N ILE A 250 -17.31 11.27 -27.07
CA ILE A 250 -16.57 10.14 -26.49
C ILE A 250 -16.04 10.50 -25.10
N VAL A 251 -15.48 11.69 -24.92
CA VAL A 251 -14.99 12.16 -23.61
C VAL A 251 -16.13 12.21 -22.59
N LEU A 252 -17.33 12.63 -22.98
CA LEU A 252 -18.50 12.61 -22.10
C LEU A 252 -18.88 11.18 -21.72
N VAL A 253 -18.84 10.21 -22.64
CA VAL A 253 -19.07 8.79 -22.31
C VAL A 253 -18.05 8.28 -21.31
N ILE A 254 -16.77 8.60 -21.50
CA ILE A 254 -15.70 8.22 -20.59
C ILE A 254 -15.98 8.75 -19.19
N LEU A 255 -16.21 10.07 -19.06
CA LEU A 255 -16.44 10.72 -17.77
C LEU A 255 -17.69 10.16 -17.08
N PHE A 256 -18.79 10.00 -17.82
CA PHE A 256 -20.04 9.48 -17.26
C PHE A 256 -19.93 8.02 -16.84
N SER A 257 -19.19 7.19 -17.58
CA SER A 257 -18.95 5.80 -17.21
C SER A 257 -18.09 5.68 -15.96
N ALA A 258 -17.04 6.50 -15.84
CA ALA A 258 -16.19 6.55 -14.67
C ALA A 258 -16.95 7.07 -13.44
N LEU A 259 -17.68 8.20 -13.56
CA LEU A 259 -18.48 8.76 -12.48
C LEU A 259 -19.57 7.77 -12.01
N GLY A 260 -20.26 7.13 -12.95
CA GLY A 260 -21.31 6.17 -12.62
C GLY A 260 -20.75 4.88 -11.99
N GLY A 261 -19.63 4.36 -12.50
CA GLY A 261 -18.95 3.20 -11.94
C GLY A 261 -18.44 3.43 -10.52
N MET A 262 -17.73 4.55 -10.32
CA MET A 262 -17.25 4.95 -8.99
C MET A 262 -18.41 5.24 -8.03
N GLY A 263 -19.45 5.95 -8.48
CA GLY A 263 -20.60 6.22 -7.66
C GLY A 263 -21.39 4.96 -7.27
N ALA A 264 -21.48 3.98 -8.18
CA ALA A 264 -22.05 2.68 -7.84
C ALA A 264 -21.23 1.96 -6.75
N GLY A 265 -19.90 2.05 -6.80
CA GLY A 265 -19.01 1.57 -5.73
C GLY A 265 -19.35 2.19 -4.38
N GLY A 266 -19.62 3.51 -4.35
CA GLY A 266 -20.06 4.20 -3.13
C GLY A 266 -21.40 3.68 -2.60
N TRP A 267 -22.40 3.48 -3.47
CA TRP A 267 -23.68 2.88 -3.08
C TRP A 267 -23.55 1.44 -2.57
N MET A 268 -22.57 0.68 -3.06
CA MET A 268 -22.24 -0.67 -2.57
C MET A 268 -21.49 -0.65 -1.23
N GLY A 269 -21.12 0.53 -0.71
CA GLY A 269 -20.34 0.65 0.53
C GLY A 269 -18.86 0.29 0.37
N ILE A 270 -18.34 0.27 -0.85
CA ILE A 270 -16.95 -0.07 -1.15
C ILE A 270 -16.03 0.99 -0.57
N GLN A 271 -14.99 0.53 0.14
CA GLN A 271 -13.88 1.36 0.57
C GLN A 271 -12.74 1.24 -0.44
N LEU A 272 -12.37 2.37 -1.03
CA LEU A 272 -11.28 2.39 -2.01
C LEU A 272 -9.94 2.04 -1.35
N SER A 273 -9.27 1.10 -1.92
CA SER A 273 -7.87 0.73 -1.63
C SER A 273 -6.99 1.07 -2.83
N SER A 274 -5.68 0.96 -2.69
CA SER A 274 -4.74 1.24 -3.79
C SER A 274 -5.09 0.46 -5.08
N PRO A 275 -5.39 -0.86 -5.05
CA PRO A 275 -5.81 -1.57 -6.26
C PRO A 275 -7.15 -1.10 -6.82
N SER A 276 -8.15 -0.82 -6.00
CA SER A 276 -9.46 -0.39 -6.50
C SER A 276 -9.50 1.07 -6.98
N ALA A 277 -8.53 1.89 -6.56
CA ALA A 277 -8.39 3.28 -7.01
C ALA A 277 -8.07 3.42 -8.51
N ILE A 278 -7.51 2.39 -9.16
CA ILE A 278 -7.23 2.39 -10.60
C ILE A 278 -8.48 2.17 -11.48
N ALA A 279 -9.63 1.84 -10.90
CA ALA A 279 -10.86 1.56 -11.63
C ALA A 279 -11.22 2.63 -12.70
N PRO A 280 -11.10 3.96 -12.45
CA PRO A 280 -11.39 4.97 -13.46
C PRO A 280 -10.52 4.85 -14.71
N MET A 281 -9.24 4.47 -14.59
CA MET A 281 -8.33 4.28 -15.72
C MET A 281 -8.74 3.08 -16.58
N VAL A 282 -9.15 1.98 -15.93
CA VAL A 282 -9.64 0.78 -16.61
C VAL A 282 -10.95 1.09 -17.35
N ILE A 283 -11.91 1.76 -16.69
CA ILE A 283 -13.18 2.16 -17.30
C ILE A 283 -12.93 3.08 -18.51
N LEU A 284 -12.01 4.05 -18.40
CA LEU A 284 -11.66 4.97 -19.47
C LEU A 284 -11.20 4.21 -20.73
N THR A 285 -10.26 3.27 -20.59
CA THR A 285 -9.73 2.50 -21.73
C THR A 285 -10.81 1.71 -22.46
N ILE A 286 -11.71 1.08 -21.72
CA ILE A 286 -12.81 0.29 -22.28
C ILE A 286 -13.87 1.19 -22.91
N ALA A 287 -14.21 2.32 -22.27
CA ALA A 287 -15.16 3.30 -22.79
C ALA A 287 -14.68 3.91 -24.12
N VAL A 288 -13.36 4.20 -24.25
CA VAL A 288 -12.77 4.63 -25.53
C VAL A 288 -12.97 3.57 -26.60
N ALA A 289 -12.63 2.31 -26.31
CA ALA A 289 -12.72 1.22 -27.29
C ALA A 289 -14.16 1.08 -27.81
N HIS A 290 -15.17 1.06 -26.93
CA HIS A 290 -16.58 0.97 -27.34
C HIS A 290 -17.05 2.20 -28.13
N SER A 291 -16.74 3.38 -27.65
CA SER A 291 -17.22 4.63 -28.26
C SER A 291 -16.64 4.88 -29.65
N VAL A 292 -15.35 4.54 -29.86
CA VAL A 292 -14.67 4.74 -31.15
C VAL A 292 -15.33 3.95 -32.26
N HIS A 293 -15.81 2.73 -32.00
CA HIS A 293 -16.48 1.92 -33.02
C HIS A 293 -17.75 2.60 -33.56
N ILE A 294 -18.60 3.12 -32.68
CA ILE A 294 -19.81 3.86 -33.08
C ILE A 294 -19.47 5.16 -33.80
N ALA A 295 -18.56 5.95 -33.21
CA ALA A 295 -18.18 7.25 -33.77
C ALA A 295 -17.56 7.12 -35.16
N ASN A 296 -16.62 6.18 -35.33
CA ASN A 296 -15.96 5.91 -36.62
C ASN A 296 -16.98 5.48 -37.69
N THR A 297 -17.89 4.54 -37.36
CA THR A 297 -18.92 4.08 -38.29
C THR A 297 -19.86 5.23 -38.66
N PHE A 298 -20.34 6.00 -37.69
CA PHE A 298 -21.21 7.14 -37.92
C PHE A 298 -20.55 8.22 -38.81
N LEU A 299 -19.32 8.63 -38.47
CA LEU A 299 -18.59 9.66 -39.22
C LEU A 299 -18.27 9.22 -40.65
N ARG A 300 -17.92 7.95 -40.87
CA ARG A 300 -17.70 7.37 -42.20
C ARG A 300 -18.98 7.42 -43.05
N LEU A 301 -20.12 7.05 -42.48
CA LEU A 301 -21.41 7.13 -43.17
C LEU A 301 -21.78 8.58 -43.48
N GLN A 302 -21.55 9.52 -42.56
CA GLN A 302 -21.80 10.94 -42.79
C GLN A 302 -20.89 11.57 -43.84
N TRP A 303 -19.63 11.12 -43.93
CA TRP A 303 -18.69 11.53 -44.98
C TRP A 303 -19.12 11.08 -46.36
N SER A 304 -19.56 9.83 -46.48
CA SER A 304 -19.93 9.23 -47.78
C SER A 304 -21.29 9.69 -48.29
N ALA A 305 -22.30 9.79 -47.44
CA ALA A 305 -23.68 10.21 -47.78
C ALA A 305 -24.40 10.73 -46.54
N PRO A 306 -24.41 12.03 -46.28
CA PRO A 306 -25.10 12.63 -45.13
C PRO A 306 -26.56 12.25 -45.09
N CYS A 307 -27.00 11.58 -44.02
CA CYS A 307 -28.40 11.18 -43.83
C CYS A 307 -28.74 11.08 -42.35
N ARG A 308 -29.97 11.46 -41.96
CA ARG A 308 -30.44 11.30 -40.56
C ARG A 308 -30.43 9.86 -40.07
N GLY A 309 -30.67 8.88 -40.95
CA GLY A 309 -30.68 7.46 -40.63
C GLY A 309 -29.28 6.83 -40.41
N ASN A 310 -28.20 7.59 -40.64
CA ASN A 310 -26.85 7.08 -40.45
C ASN A 310 -26.56 6.73 -39.00
N VAL A 311 -27.21 7.39 -38.02
CA VAL A 311 -27.11 7.08 -36.62
C VAL A 311 -27.63 5.66 -36.30
N ASP A 312 -28.84 5.34 -36.81
CA ASP A 312 -29.46 4.03 -36.58
C ASP A 312 -28.68 2.90 -37.30
N ARG A 313 -28.09 3.19 -38.47
CA ARG A 313 -27.21 2.27 -39.19
C ARG A 313 -25.90 2.04 -38.41
N ALA A 314 -25.26 3.08 -37.88
CA ALA A 314 -24.05 2.94 -37.07
C ALA A 314 -24.30 2.07 -35.84
N ILE A 315 -25.43 2.22 -35.19
CA ILE A 315 -25.85 1.35 -34.08
C ILE A 315 -26.03 -0.10 -34.56
N ALA A 316 -26.82 -0.30 -35.65
CA ALA A 316 -27.12 -1.64 -36.15
C ALA A 316 -25.87 -2.44 -36.53
N ASP A 317 -24.89 -1.77 -37.15
CA ASP A 317 -23.63 -2.40 -37.59
C ASP A 317 -22.73 -2.80 -36.40
N ASN A 318 -22.78 -2.04 -35.26
CA ASN A 318 -21.90 -2.26 -34.11
C ASN A 318 -22.58 -2.92 -32.91
N LEU A 319 -23.93 -3.01 -32.87
CA LEU A 319 -24.67 -3.51 -31.71
C LEU A 319 -24.21 -4.89 -31.25
N ARG A 320 -24.15 -5.83 -32.16
CA ARG A 320 -23.83 -7.21 -31.84
C ARG A 320 -22.38 -7.40 -31.36
N PRO A 321 -21.35 -6.87 -32.06
CA PRO A 321 -19.97 -6.92 -31.58
C PRO A 321 -19.78 -6.23 -30.22
N MET A 322 -20.39 -5.07 -30.03
CA MET A 322 -20.25 -4.30 -28.78
C MET A 322 -20.94 -4.98 -27.60
N LEU A 323 -22.12 -5.57 -27.78
CA LEU A 323 -22.77 -6.34 -26.72
C LEU A 323 -21.95 -7.56 -26.33
N ILE A 324 -21.39 -8.28 -27.30
CA ILE A 324 -20.52 -9.44 -27.01
C ILE A 324 -19.28 -8.98 -26.24
N ALA A 325 -18.59 -7.95 -26.73
CA ALA A 325 -17.42 -7.41 -26.06
C ALA A 325 -17.74 -6.89 -24.63
N GLY A 326 -18.84 -6.14 -24.48
CA GLY A 326 -19.27 -5.64 -23.18
C GLY A 326 -19.60 -6.77 -22.19
N VAL A 327 -20.34 -7.77 -22.62
CA VAL A 327 -20.71 -8.93 -21.77
C VAL A 327 -19.47 -9.76 -21.39
N THR A 328 -18.58 -10.07 -22.34
CA THR A 328 -17.36 -10.84 -22.03
C THR A 328 -16.45 -10.08 -21.05
N THR A 329 -16.33 -8.76 -21.20
CA THR A 329 -15.56 -7.92 -20.28
C THR A 329 -16.24 -7.85 -18.92
N LEU A 330 -17.57 -7.65 -18.86
CA LEU A 330 -18.34 -7.69 -17.64
C LEU A 330 -18.12 -9.00 -16.87
N VAL A 331 -18.26 -10.15 -17.56
CA VAL A 331 -18.00 -11.47 -16.95
C VAL A 331 -16.58 -11.54 -16.42
N GLY A 332 -15.58 -11.09 -17.19
CA GLY A 332 -14.17 -11.09 -16.76
C GLY A 332 -13.96 -10.31 -15.45
N PHE A 333 -14.56 -9.12 -15.30
CA PHE A 333 -14.41 -8.35 -14.07
C PHE A 333 -15.26 -8.92 -12.91
N VAL A 334 -16.43 -9.46 -13.17
CA VAL A 334 -17.25 -10.13 -12.14
C VAL A 334 -16.55 -11.37 -11.58
N THR A 335 -15.75 -12.09 -12.40
CA THR A 335 -14.98 -13.24 -11.89
C THR A 335 -13.90 -12.86 -10.88
N MET A 336 -13.51 -11.59 -10.77
CA MET A 336 -12.62 -11.13 -9.69
C MET A 336 -13.22 -11.32 -8.29
N ASN A 337 -14.55 -11.50 -8.17
CA ASN A 337 -15.18 -11.86 -6.90
C ASN A 337 -14.84 -13.28 -6.41
N PHE A 338 -14.16 -14.11 -7.19
CA PHE A 338 -13.62 -15.40 -6.75
C PHE A 338 -12.21 -15.30 -6.15
N SER A 339 -11.60 -14.10 -6.14
CA SER A 339 -10.32 -13.88 -5.46
C SER A 339 -10.49 -13.97 -3.94
N ASP A 340 -9.48 -14.37 -3.21
CA ASP A 340 -9.46 -14.30 -1.74
C ASP A 340 -9.09 -12.90 -1.23
N VAL A 341 -8.77 -11.97 -2.13
CA VAL A 341 -8.28 -10.62 -1.83
C VAL A 341 -9.37 -9.58 -2.09
N PRO A 342 -10.01 -8.99 -1.03
CA PRO A 342 -11.14 -8.08 -1.16
C PRO A 342 -10.95 -6.88 -2.09
N PRO A 343 -9.79 -6.18 -2.14
CA PRO A 343 -9.57 -5.10 -3.11
C PRO A 343 -9.80 -5.45 -4.57
N TYR A 344 -9.61 -6.70 -4.96
CA TYR A 344 -9.91 -7.15 -6.32
C TYR A 344 -11.41 -7.34 -6.56
N HIS A 345 -12.19 -7.77 -5.53
CA HIS A 345 -13.67 -7.75 -5.62
C HIS A 345 -14.16 -6.33 -5.88
N ASP A 346 -13.64 -5.37 -5.11
CA ASP A 346 -14.02 -3.96 -5.21
C ASP A 346 -13.69 -3.39 -6.59
N LEU A 347 -12.47 -3.61 -7.07
CA LEU A 347 -12.06 -3.24 -8.42
C LEU A 347 -12.98 -3.87 -9.46
N GLY A 348 -13.20 -5.19 -9.38
CA GLY A 348 -14.03 -5.95 -10.30
C GLY A 348 -15.45 -5.41 -10.37
N ASN A 349 -16.07 -5.14 -9.24
CA ASN A 349 -17.45 -4.66 -9.15
C ASN A 349 -17.60 -3.21 -9.68
N ILE A 350 -16.70 -2.31 -9.32
CA ILE A 350 -16.70 -0.92 -9.83
C ILE A 350 -16.53 -0.93 -11.36
N VAL A 351 -15.55 -1.68 -11.86
CA VAL A 351 -15.27 -1.74 -13.31
C VAL A 351 -16.41 -2.44 -14.05
N ALA A 352 -17.01 -3.48 -13.51
CA ALA A 352 -18.16 -4.18 -14.12
C ALA A 352 -19.33 -3.22 -14.36
N VAL A 353 -19.68 -2.39 -13.39
CA VAL A 353 -20.71 -1.34 -13.55
C VAL A 353 -20.25 -0.29 -14.55
N GLY A 354 -19.01 0.18 -14.45
CA GLY A 354 -18.45 1.18 -15.35
C GLY A 354 -18.45 0.73 -16.83
N VAL A 355 -18.09 -0.52 -17.10
CA VAL A 355 -18.09 -1.11 -18.45
C VAL A 355 -19.50 -1.29 -18.98
N THR A 356 -20.42 -1.69 -18.11
CA THR A 356 -21.86 -1.80 -18.49
C THR A 356 -22.40 -0.42 -18.88
N LEU A 357 -22.10 0.62 -18.10
CA LEU A 357 -22.44 1.99 -18.44
C LEU A 357 -21.75 2.46 -19.72
N ALA A 358 -20.46 2.18 -19.90
CA ALA A 358 -19.72 2.54 -21.10
C ALA A 358 -20.37 1.93 -22.36
N THR A 359 -20.76 0.66 -22.29
CA THR A 359 -21.47 -0.03 -23.39
C THR A 359 -22.85 0.60 -23.64
N LEU A 360 -23.62 0.83 -22.58
CA LEU A 360 -24.95 1.44 -22.68
C LEU A 360 -24.87 2.87 -23.25
N LEU A 361 -23.98 3.71 -22.71
CA LEU A 361 -23.80 5.09 -23.16
C LEU A 361 -23.27 5.18 -24.59
N SER A 362 -22.39 4.27 -24.99
CA SER A 362 -21.89 4.19 -26.36
C SER A 362 -22.98 3.81 -27.37
N LEU A 363 -23.98 3.00 -26.96
CA LEU A 363 -25.08 2.58 -27.81
C LEU A 363 -26.30 3.51 -27.79
N THR A 364 -26.41 4.39 -26.80
CA THR A 364 -27.59 5.27 -26.59
C THR A 364 -27.22 6.76 -26.60
N PHE A 365 -26.48 7.20 -25.58
CA PHE A 365 -26.10 8.59 -25.40
C PHE A 365 -25.24 9.12 -26.55
N LEU A 366 -24.14 8.40 -26.89
CA LEU A 366 -23.19 8.86 -27.91
C LEU A 366 -23.85 9.03 -29.30
N PRO A 367 -24.62 8.07 -29.84
CA PRO A 367 -25.31 8.25 -31.11
C PRO A 367 -26.29 9.43 -31.08
N ALA A 368 -27.04 9.60 -29.99
CA ALA A 368 -27.95 10.72 -29.84
C ALA A 368 -27.21 12.07 -29.83
N PHE A 369 -26.08 12.13 -29.09
CA PHE A 369 -25.21 13.32 -29.05
C PHE A 369 -24.63 13.66 -30.44
N LEU A 370 -24.12 12.66 -31.15
CA LEU A 370 -23.55 12.81 -32.50
C LEU A 370 -24.61 13.34 -33.50
N HIS A 371 -25.83 12.81 -33.38
CA HIS A 371 -26.94 13.23 -34.22
C HIS A 371 -27.36 14.68 -33.92
N LEU A 372 -27.59 15.03 -32.67
CA LEU A 372 -28.00 16.35 -32.22
C LEU A 372 -26.96 17.44 -32.48
N SER A 373 -25.69 17.11 -32.24
CA SER A 373 -24.57 18.03 -32.46
C SER A 373 -24.26 18.26 -33.93
N GLY A 374 -24.82 17.44 -34.84
CA GLY A 374 -24.47 17.47 -36.27
C GLY A 374 -22.99 17.21 -36.48
N ALA A 375 -22.46 16.16 -35.85
CA ALA A 375 -21.09 15.79 -35.99
C ALA A 375 -20.75 15.31 -37.41
N VAL A 376 -19.74 15.96 -38.02
CA VAL A 376 -19.21 15.60 -39.34
C VAL A 376 -17.69 15.65 -39.26
N PRO A 377 -16.98 14.80 -40.01
CA PRO A 377 -15.51 14.88 -40.04
C PRO A 377 -15.08 16.05 -40.96
N ARG A 378 -13.96 16.68 -40.62
CA ARG A 378 -13.39 17.76 -41.45
C ARG A 378 -12.72 17.25 -42.72
N GLN A 379 -12.20 16.04 -42.64
CA GLN A 379 -11.51 15.31 -43.72
C GLN A 379 -11.89 13.84 -43.67
N GLU A 380 -11.54 13.08 -44.69
CA GLU A 380 -11.65 11.64 -44.61
C GLU A 380 -10.86 11.12 -43.41
N LEU A 381 -11.47 10.19 -42.65
CA LEU A 381 -10.88 9.65 -41.42
C LEU A 381 -9.50 9.05 -41.71
N LEU A 382 -8.53 9.48 -40.94
CA LEU A 382 -7.12 9.08 -41.11
C LEU A 382 -6.94 7.57 -41.02
N VAL A 383 -7.70 6.94 -40.15
CA VAL A 383 -7.75 5.48 -40.00
C VAL A 383 -8.11 4.81 -41.32
N ASN A 384 -9.16 5.30 -41.99
CA ASN A 384 -9.64 4.70 -43.25
C ASN A 384 -8.78 5.07 -44.44
N ARG A 385 -8.17 6.25 -44.43
CA ARG A 385 -7.34 6.75 -45.53
C ARG A 385 -5.95 6.09 -45.56
N THR A 386 -5.31 5.90 -44.41
CA THR A 386 -3.88 5.52 -44.35
C THR A 386 -3.63 4.23 -43.58
N LEU A 387 -4.15 4.10 -42.36
CA LEU A 387 -3.78 2.97 -41.49
C LEU A 387 -4.37 1.65 -41.97
N VAL A 388 -5.67 1.61 -42.26
CA VAL A 388 -6.35 0.37 -42.70
C VAL A 388 -5.79 -0.12 -44.03
N PRO A 389 -5.64 0.70 -45.10
CA PRO A 389 -5.05 0.23 -46.35
C PRO A 389 -3.61 -0.27 -46.20
N LEU A 390 -2.80 0.40 -45.35
CA LEU A 390 -1.43 -0.02 -45.06
C LEU A 390 -1.40 -1.40 -44.41
N LEU A 391 -2.18 -1.58 -43.34
CA LEU A 391 -2.27 -2.86 -42.63
C LEU A 391 -2.81 -3.98 -43.52
N VAL A 392 -3.88 -3.71 -44.28
CA VAL A 392 -4.45 -4.67 -45.21
C VAL A 392 -3.40 -5.07 -46.25
N LYS A 393 -2.68 -4.10 -46.84
CA LYS A 393 -1.62 -4.38 -47.81
C LYS A 393 -0.50 -5.22 -47.21
N LEU A 394 -0.08 -4.92 -45.97
CA LEU A 394 0.95 -5.66 -45.26
C LEU A 394 0.54 -7.11 -45.04
N VAL A 395 -0.65 -7.30 -44.44
CA VAL A 395 -1.17 -8.63 -44.09
C VAL A 395 -1.47 -9.46 -45.33
N THR A 396 -2.09 -8.88 -46.38
CA THR A 396 -2.46 -9.65 -47.58
C THR A 396 -1.28 -9.93 -48.51
N ARG A 397 -0.36 -8.97 -48.68
CA ARG A 397 0.80 -9.11 -49.55
C ARG A 397 1.92 -9.95 -48.95
N HIS A 398 2.09 -9.90 -47.63
CA HIS A 398 3.18 -10.54 -46.90
C HIS A 398 2.65 -11.43 -45.77
N SER A 399 1.54 -12.16 -46.01
CA SER A 399 0.86 -12.96 -44.98
C SER A 399 1.78 -13.95 -44.28
N ALA A 400 2.65 -14.64 -44.99
CA ALA A 400 3.59 -15.60 -44.41
C ALA A 400 4.63 -14.91 -43.50
N LEU A 401 5.18 -13.74 -43.93
CA LEU A 401 6.12 -12.96 -43.14
C LEU A 401 5.43 -12.35 -41.89
N THR A 402 4.19 -11.86 -42.04
CA THR A 402 3.39 -11.36 -40.94
C THR A 402 3.13 -12.44 -39.91
N LEU A 403 2.72 -13.64 -40.37
CA LEU A 403 2.49 -14.79 -39.50
C LEU A 403 3.78 -15.23 -38.79
N LEU A 404 4.89 -15.32 -39.54
CA LEU A 404 6.20 -15.67 -38.98
C LEU A 404 6.67 -14.66 -37.95
N PHE A 405 6.50 -13.35 -38.21
CA PHE A 405 6.89 -12.29 -37.29
C PHE A 405 6.03 -12.31 -36.02
N VAL A 406 4.71 -12.36 -36.15
CA VAL A 406 3.79 -12.38 -34.99
C VAL A 406 3.95 -13.67 -34.19
N GLY A 407 3.98 -14.82 -34.87
CA GLY A 407 4.18 -16.12 -34.23
C GLY A 407 5.57 -16.26 -33.61
N GLY A 408 6.61 -15.82 -34.31
CA GLY A 408 7.98 -15.81 -33.80
C GLY A 408 8.15 -14.88 -32.61
N SER A 409 7.52 -13.70 -32.66
CA SER A 409 7.51 -12.77 -31.51
C SER A 409 6.77 -13.37 -30.31
N ALA A 410 5.62 -14.01 -30.53
CA ALA A 410 4.87 -14.66 -29.45
C ALA A 410 5.69 -15.77 -28.79
N VAL A 411 6.33 -16.63 -29.58
CA VAL A 411 7.23 -17.68 -29.07
C VAL A 411 8.43 -17.06 -28.36
N GLY A 412 9.09 -16.07 -28.98
CA GLY A 412 10.23 -15.38 -28.40
C GLY A 412 9.91 -14.76 -27.05
N LEU A 413 8.78 -14.04 -26.94
CA LEU A 413 8.34 -13.45 -25.66
C LEU A 413 7.96 -14.53 -24.63
N SER A 414 7.40 -15.65 -25.05
CA SER A 414 7.08 -16.76 -24.14
C SER A 414 8.30 -17.39 -23.49
N LEU A 415 9.49 -17.30 -24.10
CA LEU A 415 10.73 -17.79 -23.50
C LEU A 415 11.15 -16.99 -22.26
N PHE A 416 10.68 -15.75 -22.13
CA PHE A 416 10.95 -14.91 -20.94
C PHE A 416 10.04 -15.19 -19.75
N ILE A 417 9.00 -16.05 -19.90
CA ILE A 417 8.10 -16.42 -18.81
C ILE A 417 8.87 -17.04 -17.63
N GLY A 418 9.92 -17.83 -17.93
CA GLY A 418 10.76 -18.43 -16.89
C GLY A 418 11.60 -17.45 -16.06
N ASN A 419 11.72 -16.20 -16.51
CA ASN A 419 12.44 -15.15 -15.78
C ASN A 419 11.52 -14.37 -14.79
N ASN A 420 10.21 -14.66 -14.81
CA ASN A 420 9.31 -14.05 -13.85
C ASN A 420 9.54 -14.66 -12.48
N THR A 421 9.79 -13.81 -11.50
CA THR A 421 9.82 -14.15 -10.09
C THR A 421 8.46 -13.88 -9.47
N LEU A 422 7.94 -14.87 -8.72
CA LEU A 422 6.78 -14.65 -7.87
C LEU A 422 7.30 -14.06 -6.55
N ASN A 423 7.27 -12.75 -6.45
CA ASN A 423 7.70 -12.01 -5.30
C ASN A 423 6.52 -11.16 -4.79
N ASP A 424 6.25 -11.20 -3.49
CA ASP A 424 5.18 -10.46 -2.81
C ASP A 424 5.76 -9.62 -1.66
N GLU A 425 6.84 -8.92 -1.93
CA GLU A 425 7.46 -7.99 -0.99
C GLU A 425 6.88 -6.59 -1.18
N PHE A 426 6.11 -6.12 -0.20
CA PHE A 426 5.43 -4.81 -0.28
C PHE A 426 6.37 -3.62 -0.50
N VAL A 427 7.60 -3.69 -0.02
CA VAL A 427 8.62 -2.65 -0.22
C VAL A 427 9.01 -2.57 -1.69
N GLU A 428 9.09 -3.70 -2.39
CA GLU A 428 9.45 -3.77 -3.81
C GLU A 428 8.34 -3.34 -4.77
N TYR A 429 7.13 -3.05 -4.27
CA TYR A 429 6.08 -2.42 -5.08
C TYR A 429 6.37 -0.95 -5.40
N PHE A 430 7.26 -0.32 -4.63
CA PHE A 430 7.69 1.05 -4.87
C PHE A 430 8.92 1.09 -5.76
N ASP A 431 8.97 2.09 -6.63
CA ASP A 431 10.13 2.38 -7.45
C ASP A 431 11.36 2.70 -6.59
N ASP A 432 12.54 2.28 -7.04
CA ASP A 432 13.82 2.45 -6.34
C ASP A 432 14.16 3.92 -6.04
N SER A 433 13.50 4.87 -6.72
CA SER A 433 13.65 6.31 -6.46
C SER A 433 12.70 6.83 -5.37
N THR A 434 11.74 6.03 -4.92
CA THR A 434 10.79 6.42 -3.87
C THR A 434 11.50 6.57 -2.54
N HIS A 435 11.30 7.69 -1.86
CA HIS A 435 11.99 7.99 -0.59
C HIS A 435 11.80 6.86 0.44
N PHE A 436 10.58 6.34 0.57
CA PHE A 436 10.30 5.20 1.45
C PHE A 436 11.14 3.96 1.10
N ARG A 437 11.27 3.62 -0.20
CA ARG A 437 12.08 2.48 -0.67
C ARG A 437 13.54 2.68 -0.31
N VAL A 438 14.11 3.84 -0.66
CA VAL A 438 15.51 4.19 -0.35
C VAL A 438 15.80 4.14 1.15
N SER A 439 14.88 4.67 1.97
CA SER A 439 15.00 4.66 3.44
C SER A 439 14.92 3.24 4.02
N THR A 440 14.05 2.41 3.46
CA THR A 440 13.87 1.04 3.92
C THR A 440 15.05 0.16 3.54
N ASP A 441 15.53 0.23 2.31
CA ASP A 441 16.70 -0.51 1.83
C ASP A 441 17.94 -0.14 2.66
N TYR A 442 18.13 1.16 2.93
CA TYR A 442 19.21 1.64 3.81
C TYR A 442 19.08 1.07 5.23
N THR A 443 17.88 1.04 5.77
CA THR A 443 17.62 0.50 7.11
C THR A 443 17.93 -0.98 7.18
N ASP A 444 17.53 -1.76 6.18
CA ASP A 444 17.80 -3.19 6.12
C ASP A 444 19.30 -3.47 6.00
N GLU A 445 20.03 -2.69 5.22
CA GLU A 445 21.46 -2.88 5.04
C GLU A 445 22.27 -2.53 6.31
N HIS A 446 21.90 -1.46 7.04
CA HIS A 446 22.74 -0.86 8.08
C HIS A 446 22.26 -1.08 9.51
N LEU A 447 20.97 -1.39 9.72
CA LEU A 447 20.41 -1.47 11.08
C LEU A 447 19.59 -2.75 11.30
N THR A 448 18.42 -2.84 10.70
CA THR A 448 17.45 -3.92 10.95
C THR A 448 16.42 -4.03 9.83
N GLY A 449 15.83 -5.21 9.63
CA GLY A 449 14.70 -5.40 8.72
C GLY A 449 13.41 -4.80 9.26
N ILE A 450 12.54 -4.34 8.37
CA ILE A 450 11.23 -3.78 8.75
C ILE A 450 10.15 -4.84 8.93
N TYR A 451 10.34 -6.02 8.36
CA TYR A 451 9.38 -7.12 8.48
C TYR A 451 9.52 -7.80 9.84
N THR A 452 8.45 -7.80 10.59
CA THR A 452 8.39 -8.42 11.92
C THR A 452 7.44 -9.61 11.88
N VAL A 453 7.87 -10.76 12.40
CA VAL A 453 7.01 -11.92 12.64
C VAL A 453 6.83 -12.06 14.15
N GLU A 454 5.60 -12.04 14.61
CA GLU A 454 5.24 -12.12 16.02
C GLU A 454 4.62 -13.48 16.33
N TYR A 455 5.11 -14.12 17.39
CA TYR A 455 4.61 -15.42 17.86
C TYR A 455 4.05 -15.28 19.26
N ALA A 456 2.74 -15.49 19.40
CA ALA A 456 2.11 -15.67 20.70
C ALA A 456 2.19 -17.14 21.09
N ILE A 457 3.00 -17.46 22.09
CA ILE A 457 3.24 -18.82 22.54
C ILE A 457 2.58 -19.02 23.90
N SER A 458 1.71 -20.04 24.00
CA SER A 458 1.09 -20.46 25.24
C SER A 458 1.27 -21.97 25.42
N ARG A 459 1.38 -22.42 26.67
CA ARG A 459 1.49 -23.83 27.00
C ARG A 459 0.20 -24.37 27.59
N ALA A 460 -0.31 -25.47 27.06
CA ALA A 460 -1.49 -26.14 27.60
C ALA A 460 -1.24 -26.57 29.06
N GLY A 461 -2.08 -26.12 29.97
CA GLY A 461 -1.98 -26.40 31.40
C GLY A 461 -1.07 -25.44 32.19
N SER A 462 -0.39 -24.50 31.55
CA SER A 462 0.27 -23.40 32.25
C SER A 462 -0.73 -22.27 32.50
N SER A 463 -0.65 -21.69 33.70
CA SER A 463 -1.49 -20.53 34.10
C SER A 463 -0.63 -19.25 34.26
N SER A 464 0.64 -19.29 33.85
CA SER A 464 1.57 -18.18 34.08
C SER A 464 2.61 -18.07 32.98
N ALA A 465 2.83 -16.83 32.49
CA ALA A 465 3.90 -16.49 31.54
C ALA A 465 5.31 -16.76 32.05
N VAL A 466 5.50 -16.95 33.35
CA VAL A 466 6.79 -17.28 34.00
C VAL A 466 6.96 -18.76 34.35
N ASP A 467 6.16 -19.64 33.75
CA ASP A 467 6.36 -21.10 33.86
C ASP A 467 7.77 -21.46 33.34
N PRO A 468 8.62 -22.11 34.15
CA PRO A 468 9.99 -22.44 33.76
C PRO A 468 10.08 -23.29 32.49
N ALA A 469 9.12 -24.19 32.28
CA ALA A 469 9.13 -25.02 31.09
C ALA A 469 8.75 -24.21 29.84
N LEU A 470 7.80 -23.28 29.94
CA LEU A 470 7.48 -22.33 28.87
C LEU A 470 8.66 -21.42 28.54
N LEU A 471 9.32 -20.88 29.57
CA LEU A 471 10.50 -20.01 29.38
C LEU A 471 11.68 -20.77 28.73
N GLN A 472 11.89 -22.04 29.06
CA GLN A 472 12.90 -22.89 28.42
C GLN A 472 12.56 -23.18 26.95
N GLU A 473 11.29 -23.44 26.63
CA GLU A 473 10.82 -23.64 25.26
C GLU A 473 10.97 -22.35 24.43
N LEU A 474 10.61 -21.19 25.01
CA LEU A 474 10.80 -19.88 24.40
C LEU A 474 12.28 -19.58 24.11
N ASP A 475 13.15 -19.86 25.09
CA ASP A 475 14.59 -19.65 24.92
C ASP A 475 15.20 -20.54 23.83
N ALA A 476 14.82 -21.82 23.82
CA ALA A 476 15.26 -22.75 22.78
C ALA A 476 14.75 -22.33 21.39
N PHE A 477 13.50 -21.87 21.28
CA PHE A 477 12.94 -21.38 20.04
C PHE A 477 13.65 -20.11 19.56
N GLN A 478 13.91 -19.16 20.46
CA GLN A 478 14.67 -17.95 20.15
C GLN A 478 16.08 -18.27 19.62
N GLN A 479 16.79 -19.19 20.28
CA GLN A 479 18.14 -19.61 19.85
C GLN A 479 18.10 -20.29 18.46
N TRP A 480 17.05 -21.04 18.18
CA TRP A 480 16.85 -21.63 16.86
C TRP A 480 16.56 -20.56 15.79
N LEU A 481 15.70 -19.56 16.09
CA LEU A 481 15.41 -18.46 15.18
C LEU A 481 16.69 -17.67 14.83
N LEU A 482 17.51 -17.35 15.82
CA LEU A 482 18.76 -16.61 15.62
C LEU A 482 19.81 -17.37 14.75
N GLN A 483 19.61 -18.65 14.49
CA GLN A 483 20.44 -19.42 13.57
C GLN A 483 19.95 -19.37 12.11
N GLN A 484 18.75 -18.79 11.86
CA GLN A 484 18.23 -18.66 10.51
C GLN A 484 18.88 -17.45 9.83
N PRO A 485 19.33 -17.58 8.57
CA PRO A 485 20.07 -16.51 7.88
C PRO A 485 19.23 -15.25 7.62
N GLU A 486 17.91 -15.40 7.57
CA GLU A 486 16.97 -14.31 7.32
C GLU A 486 16.65 -13.49 8.59
N VAL A 487 17.00 -14.02 9.78
CA VAL A 487 16.62 -13.39 11.06
C VAL A 487 17.76 -12.48 11.55
N ARG A 488 17.48 -11.19 11.62
CA ARG A 488 18.43 -10.18 12.11
C ARG A 488 18.43 -10.07 13.63
N HIS A 489 17.26 -10.12 14.24
CA HIS A 489 17.07 -9.92 15.68
C HIS A 489 15.84 -10.67 16.18
N VAL A 490 15.87 -11.16 17.41
CA VAL A 490 14.73 -11.77 18.11
C VAL A 490 14.59 -11.11 19.48
N THR A 491 13.38 -10.70 19.83
CA THR A 491 13.04 -10.16 21.15
C THR A 491 12.16 -11.14 21.91
N SER A 492 12.53 -11.49 23.14
CA SER A 492 11.76 -12.40 24.00
C SER A 492 11.79 -11.92 25.45
N ILE A 493 10.78 -12.31 26.23
CA ILE A 493 10.78 -12.10 27.68
C ILE A 493 11.89 -12.88 28.39
N SER A 494 12.34 -13.99 27.78
CA SER A 494 13.45 -14.79 28.32
C SER A 494 14.74 -13.98 28.45
N ASP A 495 15.05 -13.08 27.52
CA ASP A 495 16.25 -12.23 27.60
C ASP A 495 16.18 -11.26 28.76
N THR A 496 15.00 -10.63 28.97
CA THR A 496 14.76 -9.75 30.12
C THR A 496 15.01 -10.51 31.44
N LEU A 497 14.46 -11.70 31.59
CA LEU A 497 14.63 -12.50 32.81
C LEU A 497 16.08 -12.97 33.00
N LYS A 498 16.80 -13.34 31.94
CA LYS A 498 18.22 -13.70 32.01
C LYS A 498 19.08 -12.50 32.43
N GLN A 499 18.79 -11.32 31.88
CA GLN A 499 19.52 -10.11 32.23
C GLN A 499 19.31 -9.72 33.70
N ILE A 500 18.06 -9.77 34.19
CA ILE A 500 17.76 -9.53 35.60
C ILE A 500 18.47 -10.56 36.48
N ASN A 501 18.41 -11.84 36.14
CA ASN A 501 19.09 -12.90 36.91
C ASN A 501 20.62 -12.68 36.96
N GLN A 502 21.21 -12.28 35.83
CA GLN A 502 22.65 -11.96 35.79
C GLN A 502 22.95 -10.78 36.73
N ASN A 503 22.19 -9.71 36.67
CA ASN A 503 22.42 -8.51 37.46
C ASN A 503 22.25 -8.80 38.97
N MET A 504 21.19 -9.49 39.36
CA MET A 504 20.92 -9.88 40.75
C MET A 504 21.98 -10.85 41.33
N ASN A 505 22.72 -11.54 40.46
CA ASN A 505 23.82 -12.44 40.86
C ASN A 505 25.20 -11.79 40.64
N GLY A 506 25.30 -10.46 40.71
CA GLY A 506 26.57 -9.73 40.70
C GLY A 506 27.16 -9.50 39.31
N GLY A 507 26.35 -9.52 38.26
CA GLY A 507 26.75 -9.22 36.88
C GLY A 507 27.61 -10.28 36.20
N ARG A 508 27.72 -11.47 36.79
CA ARG A 508 28.60 -12.56 36.27
C ARG A 508 28.04 -13.10 34.96
N PRO A 509 28.84 -13.24 33.89
CA PRO A 509 28.38 -13.74 32.59
C PRO A 509 27.73 -15.14 32.66
N GLN A 510 28.19 -16.00 33.61
CA GLN A 510 27.63 -17.35 33.79
C GLN A 510 26.18 -17.33 34.31
N GLU A 511 25.74 -16.24 34.90
CA GLU A 511 24.40 -16.05 35.43
C GLU A 511 23.42 -15.44 34.41
N TYR A 512 23.86 -15.21 33.17
CA TYR A 512 22.96 -14.88 32.05
C TYR A 512 22.20 -16.15 31.63
N ARG A 513 21.26 -16.54 32.48
CA ARG A 513 20.42 -17.73 32.33
C ARG A 513 19.09 -17.53 33.00
N LEU A 514 18.09 -18.33 32.64
CA LEU A 514 16.75 -18.27 33.24
C LEU A 514 16.81 -18.57 34.76
N PRO A 515 15.95 -17.92 35.57
CA PRO A 515 15.82 -18.21 36.99
C PRO A 515 15.44 -19.67 37.24
N HIS A 516 15.94 -20.27 38.33
CA HIS A 516 15.77 -21.69 38.63
C HIS A 516 14.34 -22.08 39.11
N SER A 517 13.56 -21.12 39.63
CA SER A 517 12.24 -21.40 40.13
C SER A 517 11.20 -20.39 39.57
N PRO A 518 9.93 -20.83 39.45
CA PRO A 518 8.85 -19.94 38.98
C PRO A 518 8.63 -18.75 39.93
N ASP A 519 8.77 -18.97 41.24
CA ASP A 519 8.60 -17.91 42.23
C ASP A 519 9.66 -16.82 42.08
N LEU A 520 10.92 -17.21 41.82
CA LEU A 520 12.02 -16.27 41.58
C LEU A 520 11.82 -15.51 40.27
N ALA A 521 11.38 -16.19 39.22
CA ALA A 521 11.07 -15.55 37.95
C ALA A 521 9.93 -14.53 38.09
N ALA A 522 8.85 -14.89 38.81
CA ALA A 522 7.74 -13.97 39.11
C ALA A 522 8.18 -12.77 39.96
N GLN A 523 9.04 -12.98 40.94
CA GLN A 523 9.58 -11.92 41.77
C GLN A 523 10.46 -10.96 40.94
N TYR A 524 11.34 -11.47 40.09
CA TYR A 524 12.17 -10.65 39.22
C TYR A 524 11.33 -9.83 38.23
N LEU A 525 10.31 -10.45 37.65
CA LEU A 525 9.40 -9.78 36.74
C LEU A 525 8.65 -8.63 37.44
N LEU A 526 8.11 -8.90 38.64
CA LEU A 526 7.41 -7.90 39.44
C LEU A 526 8.31 -6.72 39.82
N MET A 527 9.54 -7.01 40.29
CA MET A 527 10.53 -5.97 40.62
C MET A 527 10.85 -5.08 39.40
N TYR A 528 11.01 -5.69 38.24
CA TYR A 528 11.29 -5.00 36.99
C TYR A 528 10.10 -4.14 36.57
N GLU A 529 8.89 -4.70 36.51
CA GLU A 529 7.67 -3.96 36.14
C GLU A 529 7.41 -2.76 37.04
N MET A 530 7.61 -2.91 38.35
CA MET A 530 7.44 -1.80 39.31
C MET A 530 8.44 -0.68 39.13
N SER A 531 9.57 -0.95 38.50
CA SER A 531 10.66 0.01 38.26
C SER A 531 10.61 0.65 36.87
N LEU A 532 9.76 0.15 35.97
CA LEU A 532 9.67 0.66 34.60
C LEU A 532 8.94 2.02 34.54
N PRO A 533 9.43 2.96 33.74
CA PRO A 533 8.70 4.19 33.43
C PRO A 533 7.38 3.91 32.69
N PHE A 534 6.45 4.86 32.80
CA PHE A 534 5.20 4.79 32.05
C PHE A 534 5.44 4.64 30.52
N GLY A 535 4.72 3.71 29.90
CA GLY A 535 4.81 3.43 28.47
C GLY A 535 5.97 2.51 28.06
N LEU A 536 6.82 2.07 29.00
CA LEU A 536 7.88 1.08 28.78
C LEU A 536 7.60 -0.25 29.50
N ASP A 537 6.32 -0.54 29.76
CA ASP A 537 5.86 -1.78 30.37
C ASP A 537 6.10 -3.01 29.45
N LEU A 538 5.76 -4.20 29.92
CA LEU A 538 5.95 -5.47 29.20
C LEU A 538 4.72 -5.92 28.39
N SER A 539 3.75 -5.05 28.15
CA SER A 539 2.53 -5.37 27.41
C SER A 539 2.77 -5.75 25.95
N ASP A 540 3.96 -5.46 25.42
CA ASP A 540 4.45 -5.92 24.11
C ASP A 540 5.02 -7.36 24.12
N ARG A 541 5.26 -7.94 25.29
CA ARG A 541 5.95 -9.24 25.49
C ARG A 541 5.14 -10.25 26.29
N ILE A 542 4.25 -9.79 27.13
CA ILE A 542 3.39 -10.61 28.01
C ILE A 542 1.95 -10.19 27.77
N SER A 543 1.07 -11.16 27.56
CA SER A 543 -0.36 -10.90 27.39
C SER A 543 -0.95 -10.22 28.63
N MET A 544 -2.06 -9.46 28.43
CA MET A 544 -2.73 -8.73 29.51
C MET A 544 -3.24 -9.65 30.61
N ASP A 545 -3.60 -10.89 30.28
CA ASP A 545 -4.03 -11.92 31.24
C ASP A 545 -2.85 -12.71 31.85
N ARG A 546 -1.61 -12.37 31.48
CA ARG A 546 -0.34 -12.96 31.97
C ARG A 546 -0.24 -14.48 31.77
N ARG A 547 -0.83 -15.01 30.71
CA ARG A 547 -0.79 -16.42 30.33
C ARG A 547 0.11 -16.71 29.15
#